data_6942babe25a80b18b81c54deb78f0eab
#
_entry.id   6942babe25a80b18b81c54deb78f0eab
#
_cell.length_a   1.000
_cell.length_b   1.000
_cell.length_c   1.000
_cell.angle_alpha   90.00
_cell.angle_beta   90.00
_cell.angle_gamma   90.00
#
_symmetry.space_group_name_H-M   'P 1'
#
loop_
_entity.id
_entity.type
_entity.pdbx_description
1 polymer ?
#
loop_
_entity_poly.entity_id
_entity_poly.type
_entity_poly.pdbx_seq_one_letter_code
_entity_poly.pdbx_strand_id
1 'polypeptide(L)'
;MKVKAFLQKKDVVISLRRYGIEAMGAMTLGLFASLVIGAILGEIGSQLNIQWLMDMGAFARGATGYAIGVAVAFGLKAPPLVMFAAAAVGFAGNSIIGASGYTGGPAGAFIAALVAVEIGKLVSKETKVDIIVTPVVTIVAGVGVAMLVSPPIGQFMYILGSFIMWATEQLPLIMGAIVAVVMGMALTGPISSAALAMTLGLSGIAAGAAVAGCAANMVGFAVSSYRENKLSGLVSQGLGTSMLQLPNIMKNPRIWIPPIIASAIAGAVSAAVFGMENIPEGAGMGTSGLVGQFGAFTAMGFTWGTLGQVTLVHFLLPAVVSLAVSEFMRSKGWIRFGDMGLG
;
A
#
# COMPACT_ATOMS: atom_id res chain seq x y z
N MET A 1 -23.73 -21.31 -21.97
CA MET A 1 -23.85 -21.99 -20.66
C MET A 1 -22.57 -22.74 -20.25
N LYS A 2 -21.95 -23.58 -21.10
CA LYS A 2 -20.78 -24.42 -20.76
C LYS A 2 -19.53 -23.64 -20.29
N VAL A 3 -19.18 -22.51 -20.95
CA VAL A 3 -17.98 -21.71 -20.61
C VAL A 3 -18.12 -21.08 -19.22
N LYS A 4 -19.27 -20.48 -18.89
CA LYS A 4 -19.52 -19.87 -17.59
C LYS A 4 -19.42 -20.87 -16.43
N ALA A 5 -19.97 -22.06 -16.63
CA ALA A 5 -19.89 -23.16 -15.66
C ALA A 5 -18.44 -23.64 -15.46
N PHE A 6 -17.65 -23.71 -16.55
CA PHE A 6 -16.23 -24.06 -16.45
C PHE A 6 -15.42 -22.99 -15.70
N LEU A 7 -15.59 -21.71 -16.01
CA LEU A 7 -14.93 -20.61 -15.27
C LEU A 7 -15.29 -20.64 -13.78
N GLN A 8 -16.55 -20.87 -13.44
CA GLN A 8 -17.00 -21.02 -12.05
C GLN A 8 -16.34 -22.22 -11.36
N LYS A 9 -16.26 -23.38 -12.04
CA LYS A 9 -15.58 -24.58 -11.53
C LYS A 9 -14.10 -24.31 -11.22
N LYS A 10 -13.45 -23.45 -12.03
CA LYS A 10 -12.04 -23.06 -11.87
C LYS A 10 -11.84 -21.87 -10.95
N ASP A 11 -12.91 -21.37 -10.36
CA ASP A 11 -12.89 -20.16 -9.52
C ASP A 11 -12.29 -18.94 -10.24
N VAL A 12 -12.52 -18.82 -11.55
CA VAL A 12 -12.14 -17.66 -12.35
C VAL A 12 -13.33 -16.70 -12.41
N VAL A 13 -13.23 -15.60 -11.65
CA VAL A 13 -14.31 -14.60 -11.55
C VAL A 13 -13.73 -13.23 -11.86
N ILE A 14 -14.02 -12.70 -13.04
CA ILE A 14 -13.59 -11.37 -13.45
C ILE A 14 -14.47 -10.34 -12.75
N SER A 15 -13.94 -9.70 -11.69
CA SER A 15 -14.64 -8.64 -10.99
C SER A 15 -13.66 -7.63 -10.39
N LEU A 16 -14.08 -6.36 -10.35
CA LEU A 16 -13.30 -5.29 -9.74
C LEU A 16 -13.03 -5.59 -8.24
N ARG A 17 -13.98 -6.18 -7.55
CA ARG A 17 -13.80 -6.57 -6.15
C ARG A 17 -12.68 -7.59 -6.00
N ARG A 18 -12.67 -8.65 -6.83
CA ARG A 18 -11.68 -9.71 -6.74
C ARG A 18 -10.27 -9.22 -7.06
N TYR A 19 -10.13 -8.45 -8.11
CA TYR A 19 -8.81 -7.98 -8.54
C TYR A 19 -8.36 -6.71 -7.79
N GLY A 20 -9.26 -5.73 -7.62
CA GLY A 20 -8.94 -4.45 -6.97
C GLY A 20 -8.90 -4.50 -5.44
N ILE A 21 -9.60 -5.45 -4.80
CA ILE A 21 -9.63 -5.57 -3.33
C ILE A 21 -8.88 -6.82 -2.86
N GLU A 22 -9.30 -8.01 -3.30
CA GLU A 22 -8.77 -9.27 -2.76
C GLU A 22 -7.33 -9.52 -3.23
N ALA A 23 -7.07 -9.47 -4.54
CA ALA A 23 -5.72 -9.70 -5.09
C ALA A 23 -4.74 -8.57 -4.73
N MET A 24 -5.19 -7.30 -4.81
CA MET A 24 -4.33 -6.15 -4.45
C MET A 24 -4.08 -6.10 -2.93
N GLY A 25 -5.06 -6.46 -2.10
CA GLY A 25 -4.86 -6.61 -0.67
C GLY A 25 -3.84 -7.71 -0.34
N ALA A 26 -3.92 -8.86 -1.02
CA ALA A 26 -2.93 -9.92 -0.88
C ALA A 26 -1.53 -9.46 -1.35
N MET A 27 -1.42 -8.74 -2.48
CA MET A 27 -0.18 -8.11 -2.94
C MET A 27 0.46 -7.27 -1.84
N THR A 28 -0.35 -6.50 -1.10
CA THR A 28 0.15 -5.65 0.00
C THR A 28 0.82 -6.48 1.09
N LEU A 29 0.27 -7.63 1.43
CA LEU A 29 0.90 -8.54 2.41
C LEU A 29 2.25 -9.06 1.90
N GLY A 30 2.34 -9.40 0.61
CA GLY A 30 3.61 -9.80 -0.02
C GLY A 30 4.65 -8.68 0.00
N LEU A 31 4.25 -7.44 -0.34
CA LEU A 31 5.09 -6.25 -0.25
C LEU A 31 5.55 -5.98 1.19
N PHE A 32 4.63 -6.06 2.14
CA PHE A 32 4.97 -5.84 3.55
C PHE A 32 5.99 -6.86 4.05
N ALA A 33 5.73 -8.15 3.82
CA ALA A 33 6.58 -9.23 4.30
C ALA A 33 7.99 -9.27 3.65
N SER A 34 8.18 -8.63 2.51
CA SER A 34 9.45 -8.59 1.78
C SER A 34 10.08 -7.18 1.79
N LEU A 35 9.53 -6.27 0.98
CA LEU A 35 10.12 -4.95 0.76
C LEU A 35 10.14 -4.10 2.04
N VAL A 36 9.00 -4.01 2.74
CA VAL A 36 8.88 -3.15 3.93
C VAL A 36 9.70 -3.69 5.09
N ILE A 37 9.57 -4.98 5.41
CA ILE A 37 10.40 -5.60 6.47
C ILE A 37 11.88 -5.55 6.09
N GLY A 38 12.21 -5.77 4.82
CA GLY A 38 13.58 -5.64 4.33
C GLY A 38 14.14 -4.23 4.46
N ALA A 39 13.32 -3.19 4.24
CA ALA A 39 13.72 -1.80 4.45
C ALA A 39 13.96 -1.51 5.94
N ILE A 40 13.05 -1.96 6.82
CA ILE A 40 13.21 -1.80 8.28
C ILE A 40 14.50 -2.47 8.78
N LEU A 41 14.75 -3.72 8.40
CA LEU A 41 15.95 -4.45 8.79
C LEU A 41 17.22 -3.77 8.30
N GLY A 42 17.22 -3.31 7.04
CA GLY A 42 18.32 -2.57 6.45
C GLY A 42 18.61 -1.26 7.19
N GLU A 43 17.56 -0.51 7.54
CA GLU A 43 17.68 0.76 8.26
C GLU A 43 18.21 0.55 9.69
N ILE A 44 17.63 -0.38 10.45
CA ILE A 44 18.13 -0.72 11.80
C ILE A 44 19.60 -1.17 11.72
N GLY A 45 19.93 -2.02 10.74
CA GLY A 45 21.30 -2.47 10.50
C GLY A 45 22.28 -1.31 10.22
N SER A 46 21.85 -0.34 9.42
CA SER A 46 22.62 0.85 9.09
C SER A 46 22.85 1.73 10.33
N GLN A 47 21.79 1.99 11.11
CA GLN A 47 21.89 2.84 12.32
C GLN A 47 22.76 2.21 13.42
N LEU A 48 22.71 0.89 13.54
CA LEU A 48 23.48 0.14 14.54
C LEU A 48 24.85 -0.32 14.01
N ASN A 49 25.21 -0.05 12.75
CA ASN A 49 26.39 -0.56 12.06
C ASN A 49 26.50 -2.10 12.10
N ILE A 50 25.36 -2.78 11.93
CA ILE A 50 25.27 -4.25 11.94
C ILE A 50 25.14 -4.76 10.49
N GLN A 51 26.26 -5.16 9.88
CA GLN A 51 26.31 -5.57 8.46
C GLN A 51 25.36 -6.72 8.12
N TRP A 52 25.36 -7.80 8.92
CA TRP A 52 24.51 -8.95 8.67
C TRP A 52 23.01 -8.61 8.66
N LEU A 53 22.58 -7.60 9.43
CA LEU A 53 21.19 -7.14 9.42
C LEU A 53 20.85 -6.35 8.16
N MET A 54 21.80 -5.54 7.66
CA MET A 54 21.67 -4.89 6.34
C MET A 54 21.56 -5.91 5.21
N ASP A 55 22.36 -6.97 5.26
CA ASP A 55 22.36 -8.05 4.26
C ASP A 55 21.02 -8.82 4.28
N MET A 56 20.50 -9.17 5.46
CA MET A 56 19.16 -9.75 5.59
C MET A 56 18.07 -8.86 5.03
N GLY A 57 18.15 -7.56 5.28
CA GLY A 57 17.25 -6.56 4.70
C GLY A 57 17.33 -6.54 3.17
N ALA A 58 18.53 -6.62 2.61
CA ALA A 58 18.74 -6.67 1.16
C ALA A 58 18.15 -7.94 0.53
N PHE A 59 18.35 -9.12 1.14
CA PHE A 59 17.74 -10.38 0.69
C PHE A 59 16.21 -10.30 0.70
N ALA A 60 15.61 -9.77 1.77
CA ALA A 60 14.17 -9.63 1.88
C ALA A 60 13.61 -8.69 0.78
N ARG A 61 14.26 -7.54 0.54
CA ARG A 61 13.88 -6.63 -0.56
C ARG A 61 14.04 -7.28 -1.94
N GLY A 62 15.10 -8.04 -2.15
CA GLY A 62 15.33 -8.79 -3.40
C GLY A 62 14.24 -9.82 -3.71
N ALA A 63 13.56 -10.32 -2.69
CA ALA A 63 12.47 -11.29 -2.82
C ALA A 63 11.10 -10.66 -3.17
N THR A 64 11.00 -9.32 -3.31
CA THR A 64 9.73 -8.60 -3.46
C THR A 64 8.88 -9.12 -4.63
N GLY A 65 9.46 -9.29 -5.81
CA GLY A 65 8.73 -9.81 -6.98
C GLY A 65 8.15 -11.19 -6.74
N TYR A 66 8.92 -12.10 -6.14
CA TYR A 66 8.48 -13.46 -5.80
C TYR A 66 7.32 -13.41 -4.78
N ALA A 67 7.46 -12.59 -3.75
CA ALA A 67 6.45 -12.43 -2.71
C ALA A 67 5.12 -11.88 -3.26
N ILE A 68 5.17 -10.90 -4.18
CA ILE A 68 3.99 -10.38 -4.86
C ILE A 68 3.30 -11.49 -5.67
N GLY A 69 4.07 -12.24 -6.48
CA GLY A 69 3.51 -13.31 -7.30
C GLY A 69 2.77 -14.36 -6.48
N VAL A 70 3.40 -14.84 -5.40
CA VAL A 70 2.79 -15.82 -4.48
C VAL A 70 1.57 -15.23 -3.76
N ALA A 71 1.68 -13.99 -3.27
CA ALA A 71 0.60 -13.34 -2.54
C ALA A 71 -0.64 -13.11 -3.42
N VAL A 72 -0.47 -12.67 -4.66
CA VAL A 72 -1.57 -12.53 -5.63
C VAL A 72 -2.24 -13.88 -5.89
N ALA A 73 -1.44 -14.94 -6.09
CA ALA A 73 -1.96 -16.29 -6.30
C ALA A 73 -2.73 -16.80 -5.08
N PHE A 74 -2.23 -16.53 -3.88
CA PHE A 74 -2.92 -16.84 -2.62
C PHE A 74 -4.26 -16.11 -2.51
N GLY A 75 -4.28 -14.79 -2.76
CA GLY A 75 -5.49 -13.97 -2.73
C GLY A 75 -6.55 -14.41 -3.74
N LEU A 76 -6.10 -14.92 -4.90
CA LEU A 76 -6.96 -15.49 -5.94
C LEU A 76 -7.32 -16.97 -5.72
N LYS A 77 -6.90 -17.55 -4.57
CA LYS A 77 -7.18 -18.96 -4.20
C LYS A 77 -6.66 -19.95 -5.24
N ALA A 78 -5.46 -19.70 -5.77
CA ALA A 78 -4.84 -20.54 -6.78
C ALA A 78 -4.46 -21.93 -6.23
N PRO A 79 -4.52 -22.99 -7.04
CA PRO A 79 -3.94 -24.28 -6.70
C PRO A 79 -2.43 -24.19 -6.44
N PRO A 80 -1.83 -25.09 -5.62
CA PRO A 80 -0.43 -24.98 -5.22
C PRO A 80 0.57 -24.85 -6.37
N LEU A 81 0.43 -25.62 -7.44
CA LEU A 81 1.33 -25.56 -8.60
C LEU A 81 1.28 -24.19 -9.30
N VAL A 82 0.10 -23.59 -9.40
CA VAL A 82 -0.08 -22.24 -9.96
C VAL A 82 0.55 -21.22 -9.03
N MET A 83 0.34 -21.36 -7.71
CA MET A 83 0.89 -20.44 -6.70
C MET A 83 2.42 -20.42 -6.73
N PHE A 84 3.07 -21.59 -6.76
CA PHE A 84 4.53 -21.68 -6.81
C PHE A 84 5.09 -21.17 -8.16
N ALA A 85 4.42 -21.45 -9.28
CA ALA A 85 4.80 -20.92 -10.58
C ALA A 85 4.65 -19.39 -10.66
N ALA A 86 3.64 -18.82 -9.98
CA ALA A 86 3.42 -17.39 -9.91
C ALA A 86 4.58 -16.63 -9.23
N ALA A 87 5.40 -17.27 -8.40
CA ALA A 87 6.62 -16.68 -7.84
C ALA A 87 7.57 -16.21 -8.95
N ALA A 88 7.86 -17.08 -9.91
CA ALA A 88 8.74 -16.75 -11.05
C ALA A 88 8.12 -15.64 -11.92
N VAL A 89 6.81 -15.66 -12.12
CA VAL A 89 6.09 -14.63 -12.87
C VAL A 89 6.15 -13.27 -12.18
N GLY A 90 5.92 -13.23 -10.86
CA GLY A 90 6.01 -12.00 -10.07
C GLY A 90 7.43 -11.40 -10.13
N PHE A 91 8.46 -12.23 -10.03
CA PHE A 91 9.85 -11.79 -10.22
C PHE A 91 10.07 -11.20 -11.62
N ALA A 92 9.63 -11.89 -12.67
CA ALA A 92 9.75 -11.41 -14.04
C ALA A 92 9.03 -10.06 -14.24
N GLY A 93 7.78 -9.96 -13.76
CA GLY A 93 6.99 -8.71 -13.85
C GLY A 93 7.60 -7.54 -13.10
N ASN A 94 8.27 -7.81 -11.97
CA ASN A 94 8.97 -6.79 -11.18
C ASN A 94 10.27 -6.33 -11.84
N SER A 95 11.02 -7.23 -12.48
CA SER A 95 12.44 -7.03 -12.80
C SER A 95 12.73 -6.84 -14.29
N ILE A 96 11.81 -7.20 -15.21
CA ILE A 96 12.02 -7.05 -16.64
C ILE A 96 12.14 -5.57 -16.99
N ILE A 97 13.29 -5.24 -17.63
CA ILE A 97 13.59 -3.91 -18.15
C ILE A 97 13.19 -3.86 -19.61
N GLY A 98 12.37 -2.89 -19.99
CA GLY A 98 12.05 -2.64 -21.40
C GLY A 98 13.05 -1.74 -22.10
N ALA A 99 12.78 -1.47 -23.39
CA ALA A 99 13.58 -0.52 -24.19
C ALA A 99 13.58 0.90 -23.62
N SER A 100 12.59 1.24 -22.79
CA SER A 100 12.50 2.52 -22.08
C SER A 100 13.43 2.64 -20.86
N GLY A 101 14.11 1.56 -20.46
CA GLY A 101 14.97 1.52 -19.28
C GLY A 101 14.21 1.38 -17.94
N TYR A 102 12.89 1.32 -17.96
CA TYR A 102 12.06 1.18 -16.74
C TYR A 102 11.68 -0.27 -16.50
N THR A 103 11.70 -0.67 -15.22
CA THR A 103 11.18 -1.96 -14.76
C THR A 103 9.67 -1.87 -14.50
N GLY A 104 8.99 -3.03 -14.59
CA GLY A 104 7.57 -3.09 -14.25
C GLY A 104 7.28 -2.78 -12.78
N GLY A 105 8.26 -2.99 -11.92
CA GLY A 105 8.12 -2.80 -10.48
C GLY A 105 6.95 -3.61 -9.87
N PRO A 106 6.46 -3.22 -8.70
CA PRO A 106 5.35 -3.90 -8.06
C PRO A 106 4.08 -3.96 -8.90
N ALA A 107 3.78 -2.93 -9.70
CA ALA A 107 2.61 -2.92 -10.58
C ALA A 107 2.72 -3.93 -11.72
N GLY A 108 3.91 -4.03 -12.34
CA GLY A 108 4.19 -5.04 -13.37
C GLY A 108 4.11 -6.45 -12.81
N ALA A 109 4.67 -6.68 -11.61
CA ALA A 109 4.56 -7.97 -10.91
C ALA A 109 3.09 -8.36 -10.65
N PHE A 110 2.28 -7.40 -10.20
CA PHE A 110 0.86 -7.61 -9.93
C PHE A 110 0.09 -8.05 -11.17
N ILE A 111 0.21 -7.29 -12.26
CA ILE A 111 -0.56 -7.57 -13.48
C ILE A 111 -0.11 -8.87 -14.14
N ALA A 112 1.20 -9.12 -14.21
CA ALA A 112 1.72 -10.38 -14.73
C ALA A 112 1.25 -11.59 -13.91
N ALA A 113 1.32 -11.52 -12.58
CA ALA A 113 0.87 -12.57 -11.68
C ALA A 113 -0.64 -12.80 -11.78
N LEU A 114 -1.45 -11.72 -11.85
CA LEU A 114 -2.90 -11.81 -11.98
C LEU A 114 -3.30 -12.60 -13.23
N VAL A 115 -2.75 -12.24 -14.38
CA VAL A 115 -3.06 -12.94 -15.65
C VAL A 115 -2.56 -14.38 -15.62
N ALA A 116 -1.32 -14.60 -15.15
CA ALA A 116 -0.74 -15.94 -15.04
C ALA A 116 -1.57 -16.87 -14.16
N VAL A 117 -2.02 -16.37 -13.02
CA VAL A 117 -2.81 -17.14 -12.06
C VAL A 117 -4.16 -17.54 -12.65
N GLU A 118 -4.85 -16.61 -13.29
CA GLU A 118 -6.16 -16.94 -13.88
C GLU A 118 -6.01 -17.94 -15.04
N ILE A 119 -4.98 -17.81 -15.89
CA ILE A 119 -4.68 -18.79 -16.95
C ILE A 119 -4.25 -20.12 -16.34
N GLY A 120 -3.37 -20.13 -15.34
CA GLY A 120 -2.93 -21.34 -14.65
C GLY A 120 -4.07 -22.13 -14.02
N LYS A 121 -5.05 -21.43 -13.42
CA LYS A 121 -6.26 -22.04 -12.85
C LYS A 121 -7.10 -22.76 -13.92
N LEU A 122 -7.17 -22.21 -15.15
CA LEU A 122 -7.93 -22.85 -16.23
C LEU A 122 -7.35 -24.21 -16.62
N VAL A 123 -6.03 -24.37 -16.63
CA VAL A 123 -5.37 -25.61 -17.04
C VAL A 123 -5.10 -26.58 -15.90
N SER A 124 -5.10 -26.11 -14.66
CA SER A 124 -4.80 -26.94 -13.49
C SER A 124 -5.78 -28.10 -13.36
N LYS A 125 -5.23 -29.32 -13.17
CA LYS A 125 -5.96 -30.59 -13.04
C LYS A 125 -6.83 -30.98 -14.25
N GLU A 126 -6.49 -30.48 -15.45
CA GLU A 126 -7.18 -30.86 -16.69
C GLU A 126 -6.39 -31.90 -17.48
N THR A 127 -5.14 -32.17 -17.16
CA THR A 127 -4.27 -33.12 -17.86
C THR A 127 -3.69 -34.17 -16.91
N LYS A 128 -3.33 -35.35 -17.44
CA LYS A 128 -2.68 -36.43 -16.66
C LYS A 128 -1.26 -36.06 -16.23
N VAL A 129 -0.63 -35.08 -16.89
CA VAL A 129 0.73 -34.56 -16.61
C VAL A 129 0.67 -33.15 -16.02
N ASP A 130 -0.32 -32.91 -15.17
CA ASP A 130 -0.61 -31.61 -14.56
C ASP A 130 0.61 -30.97 -13.88
N ILE A 131 1.47 -31.77 -13.27
CA ILE A 131 2.69 -31.32 -12.59
C ILE A 131 3.66 -30.57 -13.52
N ILE A 132 3.59 -30.82 -14.84
CA ILE A 132 4.41 -30.15 -15.85
C ILE A 132 3.59 -29.06 -16.55
N VAL A 133 2.38 -29.41 -17.01
CA VAL A 133 1.55 -28.53 -17.86
C VAL A 133 1.14 -27.28 -17.11
N THR A 134 0.67 -27.40 -15.86
CA THR A 134 0.21 -26.26 -15.09
C THR A 134 1.30 -25.22 -14.81
N PRO A 135 2.51 -25.56 -14.30
CA PRO A 135 3.58 -24.60 -14.12
C PRO A 135 4.08 -23.99 -15.43
N VAL A 136 4.25 -24.81 -16.49
CA VAL A 136 4.71 -24.33 -17.80
C VAL A 136 3.75 -23.29 -18.37
N VAL A 137 2.45 -23.58 -18.40
CA VAL A 137 1.44 -22.65 -18.93
C VAL A 137 1.40 -21.38 -18.08
N THR A 138 1.43 -21.51 -16.76
CA THR A 138 1.42 -20.36 -15.83
C THR A 138 2.62 -19.44 -16.07
N ILE A 139 3.84 -20.01 -16.16
CA ILE A 139 5.08 -19.25 -16.37
C ILE A 139 5.10 -18.63 -17.77
N VAL A 140 4.84 -19.40 -18.82
CA VAL A 140 4.89 -18.90 -20.20
C VAL A 140 3.88 -17.78 -20.41
N ALA A 141 2.64 -17.96 -19.97
CA ALA A 141 1.62 -16.93 -20.08
C ALA A 141 1.99 -15.68 -19.25
N GLY A 142 2.40 -15.88 -18.01
CA GLY A 142 2.70 -14.78 -17.11
C GLY A 142 3.96 -14.00 -17.50
N VAL A 143 5.05 -14.69 -17.82
CA VAL A 143 6.28 -14.03 -18.28
C VAL A 143 6.09 -13.38 -19.66
N GLY A 144 5.32 -14.00 -20.54
CA GLY A 144 4.93 -13.38 -21.82
C GLY A 144 4.18 -12.07 -21.62
N VAL A 145 3.20 -12.04 -20.70
CA VAL A 145 2.51 -10.80 -20.30
C VAL A 145 3.50 -9.80 -19.67
N ALA A 146 4.37 -10.27 -18.76
CA ALA A 146 5.38 -9.41 -18.13
C ALA A 146 6.26 -8.70 -19.18
N MET A 147 6.74 -9.40 -20.19
CA MET A 147 7.56 -8.82 -21.26
C MET A 147 6.85 -7.73 -22.04
N LEU A 148 5.54 -7.89 -22.26
CA LEU A 148 4.75 -6.95 -23.07
C LEU A 148 4.23 -5.77 -22.27
N VAL A 149 3.82 -5.99 -21.01
CA VAL A 149 3.00 -5.04 -20.25
C VAL A 149 3.78 -4.38 -19.14
N SER A 150 4.76 -5.06 -18.51
CA SER A 150 5.48 -4.49 -17.37
C SER A 150 6.29 -3.24 -17.70
N PRO A 151 7.07 -3.15 -18.82
CA PRO A 151 7.82 -1.95 -19.13
C PRO A 151 6.95 -0.69 -19.36
N PRO A 152 5.87 -0.73 -20.17
CA PRO A 152 5.01 0.44 -20.33
C PRO A 152 4.28 0.83 -19.05
N ILE A 153 3.93 -0.13 -18.20
CA ILE A 153 3.35 0.17 -16.88
C ILE A 153 4.37 0.89 -16.00
N GLY A 154 5.61 0.39 -15.92
CA GLY A 154 6.68 1.00 -15.16
C GLY A 154 6.95 2.44 -15.63
N GLN A 155 7.02 2.66 -16.93
CA GLN A 155 7.19 4.00 -17.52
C GLN A 155 6.02 4.92 -17.17
N PHE A 156 4.78 4.45 -17.28
CA PHE A 156 3.59 5.24 -16.90
C PHE A 156 3.62 5.62 -15.42
N MET A 157 3.92 4.66 -14.54
CA MET A 157 4.00 4.89 -13.09
C MET A 157 5.11 5.88 -12.75
N TYR A 158 6.27 5.78 -13.40
CA TYR A 158 7.37 6.72 -13.23
C TYR A 158 6.98 8.14 -13.65
N ILE A 159 6.36 8.31 -14.83
CA ILE A 159 5.90 9.62 -15.32
C ILE A 159 4.88 10.22 -14.35
N LEU A 160 3.91 9.43 -13.90
CA LEU A 160 2.88 9.89 -12.96
C LEU A 160 3.49 10.28 -11.61
N GLY A 161 4.39 9.45 -11.07
CA GLY A 161 5.10 9.73 -9.83
C GLY A 161 5.96 10.99 -9.94
N SER A 162 6.73 11.13 -11.02
CA SER A 162 7.56 12.32 -11.28
C SER A 162 6.71 13.60 -11.41
N PHE A 163 5.53 13.51 -12.05
CA PHE A 163 4.61 14.63 -12.14
C PHE A 163 4.06 15.03 -10.75
N ILE A 164 3.69 14.07 -9.92
CA ILE A 164 3.22 14.33 -8.56
C ILE A 164 4.32 14.99 -7.72
N MET A 165 5.55 14.48 -7.77
CA MET A 165 6.69 15.06 -7.06
C MET A 165 6.97 16.48 -7.54
N TRP A 166 7.07 16.69 -8.84
CA TRP A 166 7.28 18.03 -9.42
C TRP A 166 6.18 19.00 -9.03
N ALA A 167 4.91 18.61 -9.12
CA ALA A 167 3.78 19.47 -8.76
C ALA A 167 3.78 19.81 -7.27
N THR A 168 4.21 18.88 -6.40
CA THR A 168 4.30 19.11 -4.96
C THR A 168 5.41 20.11 -4.63
N GLU A 169 6.53 20.07 -5.35
CA GLU A 169 7.61 21.07 -5.19
C GLU A 169 7.20 22.49 -5.63
N GLN A 170 6.42 22.58 -6.73
CA GLN A 170 5.95 23.88 -7.23
C GLN A 170 4.88 24.52 -6.33
N LEU A 171 3.96 23.73 -5.79
CA LEU A 171 2.82 24.17 -5.00
C LEU A 171 2.68 23.34 -3.71
N PRO A 172 3.66 23.41 -2.76
CA PRO A 172 3.71 22.52 -1.61
C PRO A 172 2.44 22.53 -0.76
N LEU A 173 1.84 23.70 -0.56
CA LEU A 173 0.62 23.86 0.25
C LEU A 173 -0.56 23.10 -0.34
N ILE A 174 -0.85 23.30 -1.62
CA ILE A 174 -2.03 22.75 -2.29
C ILE A 174 -1.79 21.29 -2.63
N MET A 175 -0.66 20.99 -3.26
CA MET A 175 -0.34 19.63 -3.67
C MET A 175 -0.04 18.73 -2.48
N GLY A 176 0.61 19.28 -1.43
CA GLY A 176 0.80 18.55 -0.17
C GLY A 176 -0.54 18.15 0.45
N ALA A 177 -1.54 19.04 0.47
CA ALA A 177 -2.89 18.70 0.95
C ALA A 177 -3.57 17.65 0.06
N ILE A 178 -3.50 17.80 -1.27
CA ILE A 178 -4.13 16.86 -2.22
C ILE A 178 -3.51 15.46 -2.11
N VAL A 179 -2.17 15.38 -2.16
CA VAL A 179 -1.45 14.10 -2.05
C VAL A 179 -1.75 13.42 -0.72
N ALA A 180 -1.75 14.17 0.39
CA ALA A 180 -2.08 13.65 1.70
C ALA A 180 -3.51 13.09 1.78
N VAL A 181 -4.50 13.82 1.27
CA VAL A 181 -5.90 13.36 1.24
C VAL A 181 -6.04 12.09 0.40
N VAL A 182 -5.52 12.10 -0.82
CA VAL A 182 -5.63 10.95 -1.74
C VAL A 182 -4.97 9.71 -1.15
N MET A 183 -3.74 9.85 -0.63
CA MET A 183 -3.00 8.72 -0.05
C MET A 183 -3.62 8.24 1.27
N GLY A 184 -4.10 9.14 2.12
CA GLY A 184 -4.81 8.79 3.36
C GLY A 184 -6.13 8.07 3.10
N MET A 185 -6.88 8.51 2.08
CA MET A 185 -8.08 7.82 1.64
C MET A 185 -7.77 6.46 1.01
N ALA A 186 -6.70 6.35 0.22
CA ALA A 186 -6.25 5.08 -0.34
C ALA A 186 -5.91 4.06 0.76
N LEU A 187 -5.20 4.49 1.82
CA LEU A 187 -4.84 3.64 2.96
C LEU A 187 -6.06 3.11 3.72
N THR A 188 -7.10 3.94 3.88
CA THR A 188 -8.33 3.54 4.56
C THR A 188 -9.27 2.77 3.64
N GLY A 189 -9.18 3.03 2.34
CA GLY A 189 -9.98 2.42 1.30
C GLY A 189 -9.51 1.02 0.90
N PRO A 190 -10.14 0.43 -0.11
CA PRO A 190 -9.76 -0.88 -0.61
C PRO A 190 -8.57 -0.87 -1.59
N ILE A 191 -7.77 0.19 -1.56
CA ILE A 191 -6.59 0.39 -2.42
C ILE A 191 -5.34 0.35 -1.56
N SER A 192 -4.32 -0.38 -1.99
CA SER A 192 -3.05 -0.42 -1.28
C SER A 192 -2.27 0.88 -1.47
N SER A 193 -2.28 1.75 -0.47
CA SER A 193 -1.47 2.98 -0.46
C SER A 193 0.04 2.69 -0.50
N ALA A 194 0.50 1.63 0.16
CA ALA A 194 1.90 1.21 0.11
C ALA A 194 2.31 0.79 -1.30
N ALA A 195 1.50 -0.07 -1.95
CA ALA A 195 1.74 -0.45 -3.34
C ALA A 195 1.72 0.79 -4.26
N LEU A 196 0.77 1.70 -4.06
CA LEU A 196 0.65 2.93 -4.84
C LEU A 196 1.89 3.82 -4.68
N ALA A 197 2.33 4.09 -3.44
CA ALA A 197 3.51 4.91 -3.18
C ALA A 197 4.78 4.32 -3.83
N MET A 198 4.98 3.00 -3.70
CA MET A 198 6.14 2.33 -4.27
C MET A 198 6.09 2.23 -5.79
N THR A 199 4.93 1.99 -6.39
CA THR A 199 4.79 1.93 -7.86
C THR A 199 4.94 3.30 -8.51
N LEU A 200 4.52 4.37 -7.84
CA LEU A 200 4.73 5.74 -8.27
C LEU A 200 6.15 6.26 -7.98
N GLY A 201 6.93 5.56 -7.17
CA GLY A 201 8.26 5.98 -6.73
C GLY A 201 8.21 7.29 -5.93
N LEU A 202 7.16 7.50 -5.13
CA LEU A 202 7.00 8.74 -4.37
C LEU A 202 8.15 8.92 -3.37
N SER A 203 8.87 10.02 -3.48
CA SER A 203 10.01 10.37 -2.62
C SER A 203 10.00 11.86 -2.29
N GLY A 204 10.92 12.30 -1.44
CA GLY A 204 11.05 13.71 -1.06
C GLY A 204 9.78 14.27 -0.41
N ILE A 205 9.46 15.53 -0.69
CA ILE A 205 8.33 16.26 -0.08
C ILE A 205 6.97 15.63 -0.40
N ALA A 206 6.79 15.07 -1.60
CA ALA A 206 5.55 14.40 -1.96
C ALA A 206 5.31 13.16 -1.12
N ALA A 207 6.36 12.38 -0.83
CA ALA A 207 6.31 11.24 0.08
C ALA A 207 6.06 11.67 1.54
N GLY A 208 6.66 12.79 1.96
CA GLY A 208 6.41 13.42 3.27
C GLY A 208 4.95 13.83 3.44
N ALA A 209 4.34 14.43 2.43
CA ALA A 209 2.91 14.75 2.44
C ALA A 209 2.04 13.49 2.42
N ALA A 210 2.40 12.48 1.64
CA ALA A 210 1.68 11.21 1.55
C ALA A 210 1.62 10.49 2.90
N VAL A 211 2.76 10.35 3.59
CA VAL A 211 2.81 9.71 4.91
C VAL A 211 2.04 10.51 5.96
N ALA A 212 2.10 11.85 5.92
CA ALA A 212 1.32 12.70 6.81
C ALA A 212 -0.19 12.46 6.65
N GLY A 213 -0.67 12.34 5.42
CA GLY A 213 -2.06 12.01 5.12
C GLY A 213 -2.48 10.61 5.57
N CYS A 214 -1.64 9.62 5.33
CA CYS A 214 -1.83 8.25 5.81
C CYS A 214 -1.88 8.20 7.35
N ALA A 215 -0.92 8.86 8.03
CA ALA A 215 -0.89 8.97 9.47
C ALA A 215 -2.14 9.66 10.02
N ALA A 216 -2.60 10.73 9.35
CA ALA A 216 -3.79 11.45 9.75
C ALA A 216 -5.06 10.60 9.65
N ASN A 217 -5.20 9.72 8.67
CA ASN A 217 -6.31 8.79 8.63
C ASN A 217 -6.24 7.77 9.77
N MET A 218 -5.08 7.20 10.04
CA MET A 218 -4.91 6.20 11.11
C MET A 218 -5.14 6.79 12.49
N VAL A 219 -4.39 7.83 12.84
CA VAL A 219 -4.50 8.52 14.14
C VAL A 219 -5.88 9.19 14.28
N GLY A 220 -6.37 9.79 13.19
CA GLY A 220 -7.68 10.44 13.16
C GLY A 220 -8.83 9.49 13.51
N PHE A 221 -8.90 8.32 12.88
CA PHE A 221 -9.90 7.30 13.25
C PHE A 221 -9.68 6.72 14.64
N ALA A 222 -8.41 6.50 15.03
CA ALA A 222 -8.06 5.98 16.34
C ALA A 222 -8.62 6.87 17.46
N VAL A 223 -8.43 8.19 17.38
CA VAL A 223 -8.91 9.13 18.40
C VAL A 223 -10.40 9.43 18.27
N SER A 224 -10.94 9.59 17.06
CA SER A 224 -12.35 9.89 16.83
C SER A 224 -13.27 8.76 17.27
N SER A 225 -12.79 7.51 17.19
CA SER A 225 -13.54 6.32 17.61
C SER A 225 -13.23 5.84 19.02
N TYR A 226 -12.46 6.61 19.81
CA TYR A 226 -12.02 6.18 21.14
C TYR A 226 -13.18 5.91 22.10
N ARG A 227 -14.30 6.62 21.95
CA ARG A 227 -15.51 6.41 22.79
C ARG A 227 -16.09 5.00 22.62
N GLU A 228 -16.06 4.48 21.40
CA GLU A 228 -16.56 3.16 21.02
C GLU A 228 -15.53 2.05 21.28
N ASN A 229 -14.29 2.26 20.88
CA ASN A 229 -13.30 1.20 20.75
C ASN A 229 -12.21 1.18 21.83
N LYS A 230 -12.15 2.25 22.67
CA LYS A 230 -11.19 2.39 23.77
C LYS A 230 -9.73 2.19 23.33
N LEU A 231 -8.88 1.67 24.20
CA LEU A 231 -7.46 1.46 23.94
C LEU A 231 -7.19 0.44 22.82
N SER A 232 -8.00 -0.61 22.73
CA SER A 232 -7.89 -1.62 21.68
C SER A 232 -8.07 -0.99 20.30
N GLY A 233 -9.10 -0.15 20.12
CA GLY A 233 -9.32 0.56 18.87
C GLY A 233 -8.26 1.62 18.58
N LEU A 234 -7.72 2.28 19.62
CA LEU A 234 -6.64 3.24 19.47
C LEU A 234 -5.39 2.57 18.88
N VAL A 235 -4.99 1.41 19.40
CA VAL A 235 -3.82 0.66 18.95
C VAL A 235 -4.07 0.02 17.59
N SER A 236 -5.19 -0.67 17.40
CA SER A 236 -5.46 -1.40 16.16
C SER A 236 -5.62 -0.46 14.95
N GLN A 237 -6.15 0.74 15.13
CA GLN A 237 -6.25 1.73 14.05
C GLN A 237 -5.01 2.62 13.96
N GLY A 238 -4.49 3.09 15.10
CA GLY A 238 -3.36 4.02 15.14
C GLY A 238 -2.03 3.40 14.77
N LEU A 239 -1.79 2.13 15.10
CA LEU A 239 -0.56 1.41 14.76
C LEU A 239 -0.77 0.23 13.80
N GLY A 240 -2.01 -0.23 13.64
CA GLY A 240 -2.38 -1.27 12.69
C GLY A 240 -2.83 -0.69 11.36
N THR A 241 -4.13 -0.42 11.21
CA THR A 241 -4.67 0.15 9.97
C THR A 241 -6.03 0.81 10.18
N SER A 242 -6.25 1.96 9.54
CA SER A 242 -7.58 2.62 9.48
C SER A 242 -8.59 1.89 8.56
N MET A 243 -8.14 0.92 7.76
CA MET A 243 -9.01 0.10 6.89
C MET A 243 -10.08 -0.66 7.69
N LEU A 244 -9.86 -0.89 8.99
CA LEU A 244 -10.86 -1.47 9.89
C LEU A 244 -12.18 -0.66 9.92
N GLN A 245 -12.13 0.63 9.61
CA GLN A 245 -13.32 1.48 9.53
C GLN A 245 -14.06 1.44 8.18
N LEU A 246 -13.51 0.75 7.17
CA LEU A 246 -14.13 0.70 5.84
C LEU A 246 -15.59 0.21 5.86
N PRO A 247 -15.96 -0.86 6.61
CA PRO A 247 -17.36 -1.28 6.72
C PRO A 247 -18.26 -0.21 7.34
N ASN A 248 -17.74 0.58 8.27
CA ASN A 248 -18.47 1.66 8.93
C ASN A 248 -18.60 2.89 8.02
N ILE A 249 -17.55 3.22 7.24
CA ILE A 249 -17.58 4.27 6.22
C ILE A 249 -18.66 3.96 5.17
N MET A 250 -18.81 2.71 4.76
CA MET A 250 -19.85 2.29 3.82
C MET A 250 -21.27 2.49 4.38
N LYS A 251 -21.45 2.42 5.70
CA LYS A 251 -22.73 2.67 6.36
C LYS A 251 -22.97 4.16 6.58
N ASN A 252 -21.95 4.90 7.04
CA ASN A 252 -22.00 6.34 7.27
C ASN A 252 -20.73 7.03 6.76
N PRO A 253 -20.69 7.49 5.49
CA PRO A 253 -19.49 8.11 4.91
C PRO A 253 -19.02 9.38 5.65
N ARG A 254 -19.88 10.00 6.46
CA ARG A 254 -19.54 11.22 7.21
C ARG A 254 -18.45 11.00 8.24
N ILE A 255 -18.27 9.77 8.74
CA ILE A 255 -17.20 9.45 9.70
C ILE A 255 -15.80 9.60 9.10
N TRP A 256 -15.67 9.65 7.78
CA TRP A 256 -14.39 9.85 7.09
C TRP A 256 -13.98 11.33 7.00
N ILE A 257 -14.92 12.27 7.16
CA ILE A 257 -14.66 13.71 7.05
C ILE A 257 -13.58 14.19 8.04
N PRO A 258 -13.62 13.85 9.35
CA PRO A 258 -12.61 14.31 10.29
C PRO A 258 -11.17 13.89 9.89
N PRO A 259 -10.86 12.62 9.58
CA PRO A 259 -9.54 12.24 9.10
C PRO A 259 -9.13 12.87 7.76
N ILE A 260 -10.08 13.10 6.83
CA ILE A 260 -9.79 13.77 5.55
C ILE A 260 -9.36 15.21 5.77
N ILE A 261 -10.06 15.96 6.62
CA ILE A 261 -9.68 17.35 6.97
C ILE A 261 -8.32 17.36 7.65
N ALA A 262 -8.09 16.44 8.58
CA ALA A 262 -6.79 16.31 9.24
C ALA A 262 -5.67 15.96 8.25
N SER A 263 -5.94 15.10 7.26
CA SER A 263 -4.98 14.77 6.19
C SER A 263 -4.61 15.99 5.35
N ALA A 264 -5.60 16.80 4.94
CA ALA A 264 -5.35 17.99 4.15
C ALA A 264 -4.46 18.98 4.91
N ILE A 265 -4.75 19.22 6.20
CA ILE A 265 -3.98 20.13 7.04
C ILE A 265 -2.58 19.55 7.32
N ALA A 266 -2.46 18.28 7.69
CA ALA A 266 -1.19 17.64 7.99
C ALA A 266 -0.28 17.60 6.75
N GLY A 267 -0.81 17.28 5.58
CA GLY A 267 -0.05 17.27 4.33
C GLY A 267 0.41 18.66 3.90
N ALA A 268 -0.45 19.67 4.03
CA ALA A 268 -0.09 21.05 3.76
C ALA A 268 1.04 21.54 4.71
N VAL A 269 0.93 21.25 6.01
CA VAL A 269 1.93 21.59 7.01
C VAL A 269 3.24 20.82 6.78
N SER A 270 3.14 19.50 6.49
CA SER A 270 4.29 18.66 6.15
C SER A 270 5.10 19.25 4.99
N ALA A 271 4.42 19.55 3.87
CA ALA A 271 5.08 19.99 2.65
C ALA A 271 5.49 21.46 2.67
N ALA A 272 4.58 22.37 3.08
CA ALA A 272 4.81 23.82 2.94
C ALA A 272 5.50 24.47 4.15
N VAL A 273 5.32 23.93 5.37
CA VAL A 273 5.89 24.52 6.59
C VAL A 273 7.22 23.87 6.95
N PHE A 274 7.25 22.54 6.95
CA PHE A 274 8.43 21.80 7.41
C PHE A 274 9.27 21.21 6.27
N GLY A 275 8.75 21.16 5.03
CA GLY A 275 9.45 20.48 3.92
C GLY A 275 9.79 19.04 4.28
N MET A 276 8.88 18.33 5.01
CA MET A 276 9.16 16.96 5.44
C MET A 276 9.28 16.03 4.23
N GLU A 277 10.27 15.16 4.29
CA GLU A 277 10.55 14.18 3.27
C GLU A 277 10.30 12.75 3.77
N ASN A 278 10.12 11.84 2.82
CA ASN A 278 10.04 10.41 3.10
C ASN A 278 10.57 9.60 1.91
N ILE A 279 10.71 8.29 2.13
CA ILE A 279 11.07 7.31 1.11
C ILE A 279 9.81 6.59 0.62
N PRO A 280 9.84 5.98 -0.59
CA PRO A 280 8.66 5.30 -1.16
C PRO A 280 8.05 4.23 -0.25
N GLU A 281 8.88 3.51 0.50
CA GLU A 281 8.48 2.44 1.42
C GLU A 281 7.66 2.98 2.60
N GLY A 282 7.96 4.20 3.06
CA GLY A 282 7.28 4.87 4.16
C GLY A 282 6.05 5.66 3.73
N ALA A 283 6.06 6.20 2.51
CA ALA A 283 5.09 7.18 2.02
C ALA A 283 3.62 6.72 2.10
N GLY A 284 3.36 5.44 1.86
CA GLY A 284 2.01 4.87 1.87
C GLY A 284 1.60 4.16 3.17
N MET A 285 2.43 4.20 4.22
CA MET A 285 2.23 3.37 5.43
C MET A 285 1.64 4.14 6.62
N GLY A 286 1.71 5.46 6.62
CA GLY A 286 1.25 6.24 7.76
C GLY A 286 1.96 5.83 9.05
N THR A 287 1.17 5.56 10.11
CA THR A 287 1.68 5.08 11.41
C THR A 287 1.66 3.55 11.56
N SER A 288 1.35 2.81 10.50
CA SER A 288 1.34 1.34 10.51
C SER A 288 2.73 0.79 10.85
N GLY A 289 2.84 0.12 11.99
CA GLY A 289 4.12 -0.41 12.51
C GLY A 289 5.23 0.64 12.62
N LEU A 290 4.89 1.94 12.62
CA LEU A 290 5.82 3.09 12.58
C LEU A 290 6.70 3.15 11.32
N VAL A 291 6.36 2.42 10.27
CA VAL A 291 7.16 2.37 9.02
C VAL A 291 7.27 3.74 8.37
N GLY A 292 6.17 4.51 8.34
CA GLY A 292 6.18 5.87 7.80
C GLY A 292 7.10 6.82 8.57
N GLN A 293 7.21 6.66 9.89
CA GLN A 293 8.09 7.44 10.75
C GLN A 293 9.56 7.08 10.52
N PHE A 294 9.87 5.79 10.46
CA PHE A 294 11.22 5.34 10.11
C PHE A 294 11.62 5.84 8.72
N GLY A 295 10.72 5.80 7.74
CA GLY A 295 10.97 6.37 6.42
C GLY A 295 11.30 7.87 6.46
N ALA A 296 10.62 8.65 7.31
CA ALA A 296 10.93 10.06 7.50
C ALA A 296 12.33 10.25 8.13
N PHE A 297 12.67 9.45 9.14
CA PHE A 297 14.03 9.48 9.73
C PHE A 297 15.11 9.07 8.73
N THR A 298 14.82 8.09 7.86
CA THR A 298 15.75 7.67 6.80
C THR A 298 16.00 8.81 5.81
N ALA A 299 14.95 9.53 5.39
CA ALA A 299 15.08 10.63 4.44
C ALA A 299 15.69 11.89 5.04
N MET A 300 15.33 12.25 6.29
CA MET A 300 15.66 13.53 6.92
C MET A 300 16.76 13.42 7.99
N GLY A 301 17.18 12.21 8.37
CA GLY A 301 18.11 11.94 9.45
C GLY A 301 17.44 11.82 10.83
N PHE A 302 18.11 11.09 11.74
CA PHE A 302 17.68 10.88 13.13
C PHE A 302 18.09 12.07 14.00
N THR A 303 17.33 13.17 13.92
CA THR A 303 17.56 14.40 14.70
C THR A 303 16.39 14.69 15.63
N TRP A 304 16.64 15.49 16.67
CA TRP A 304 15.56 15.98 17.55
C TRP A 304 14.55 16.85 16.80
N GLY A 305 15.00 17.55 15.75
CA GLY A 305 14.13 18.33 14.87
C GLY A 305 13.17 17.42 14.10
N THR A 306 13.68 16.37 13.45
CA THR A 306 12.87 15.37 12.74
C THR A 306 11.90 14.68 13.69
N LEU A 307 12.34 14.31 14.90
CA LEU A 307 11.46 13.70 15.91
C LEU A 307 10.31 14.65 16.30
N GLY A 308 10.60 15.93 16.49
CA GLY A 308 9.60 16.95 16.79
C GLY A 308 8.59 17.12 15.66
N GLN A 309 9.05 17.19 14.40
CA GLN A 309 8.20 17.30 13.22
C GLN A 309 7.31 16.06 13.04
N VAL A 310 7.89 14.86 13.16
CA VAL A 310 7.15 13.58 13.08
C VAL A 310 6.09 13.53 14.20
N THR A 311 6.45 13.84 15.43
CA THR A 311 5.51 13.84 16.56
C THR A 311 4.36 14.81 16.33
N LEU A 312 4.67 16.01 15.86
CA LEU A 312 3.67 17.05 15.60
C LEU A 312 2.76 16.67 14.42
N VAL A 313 3.35 16.36 13.25
CA VAL A 313 2.62 16.24 11.98
C VAL A 313 1.95 14.87 11.83
N HIS A 314 2.59 13.80 12.32
CA HIS A 314 2.02 12.44 12.16
C HIS A 314 1.11 12.02 13.32
N PHE A 315 1.20 12.67 14.50
CA PHE A 315 0.42 12.25 15.67
C PHE A 315 -0.43 13.40 16.25
N LEU A 316 0.18 14.48 16.76
CA LEU A 316 -0.53 15.50 17.52
C LEU A 316 -1.53 16.28 16.66
N LEU A 317 -1.08 16.80 15.51
CA LEU A 317 -1.93 17.58 14.61
C LEU A 317 -3.12 16.78 14.09
N PRO A 318 -2.94 15.55 13.56
CA PRO A 318 -4.06 14.70 13.16
C PRO A 318 -5.00 14.37 14.31
N ALA A 319 -4.48 14.07 15.50
CA ALA A 319 -5.29 13.74 16.67
C ALA A 319 -6.19 14.92 17.06
N VAL A 320 -5.62 16.12 17.21
CA VAL A 320 -6.35 17.32 17.62
C VAL A 320 -7.40 17.71 16.58
N VAL A 321 -7.01 17.78 15.30
CA VAL A 321 -7.93 18.18 14.23
C VAL A 321 -9.06 17.17 14.06
N SER A 322 -8.75 15.88 13.99
CA SER A 322 -9.78 14.85 13.82
C SER A 322 -10.73 14.79 15.02
N LEU A 323 -10.20 14.91 16.23
CA LEU A 323 -11.03 14.93 17.44
C LEU A 323 -11.95 16.16 17.44
N ALA A 324 -11.42 17.35 17.19
CA ALA A 324 -12.22 18.57 17.17
C ALA A 324 -13.35 18.51 16.12
N VAL A 325 -13.02 18.09 14.89
CA VAL A 325 -14.02 17.95 13.81
C VAL A 325 -15.04 16.86 14.14
N SER A 326 -14.60 15.69 14.66
CA SER A 326 -15.52 14.60 15.01
C SER A 326 -16.48 14.98 16.14
N GLU A 327 -16.01 15.69 17.18
CA GLU A 327 -16.87 16.17 18.27
C GLU A 327 -17.87 17.22 17.77
N PHE A 328 -17.43 18.15 16.90
CA PHE A 328 -18.36 19.07 16.25
C PHE A 328 -19.42 18.32 15.44
N MET A 329 -19.04 17.31 14.66
CA MET A 329 -19.99 16.53 13.86
C MET A 329 -20.93 15.69 14.75
N ARG A 330 -20.43 15.19 15.89
CA ARG A 330 -21.25 14.52 16.91
C ARG A 330 -22.27 15.47 17.53
N SER A 331 -21.89 16.70 17.88
CA SER A 331 -22.82 17.71 18.42
C SER A 331 -23.95 18.07 17.45
N LYS A 332 -23.72 17.94 16.15
CA LYS A 332 -24.72 18.13 15.08
C LYS A 332 -25.52 16.86 14.75
N GLY A 333 -25.24 15.73 15.41
CA GLY A 333 -25.89 14.45 15.15
C GLY A 333 -25.51 13.80 13.80
N TRP A 334 -24.45 14.27 13.14
CA TRP A 334 -23.98 13.70 11.87
C TRP A 334 -23.19 12.41 12.06
N ILE A 335 -22.55 12.26 13.21
CA ILE A 335 -21.89 11.04 13.69
C ILE A 335 -22.57 10.66 15.01
N ARG A 336 -23.02 9.44 15.13
CA ARG A 336 -23.69 8.91 16.33
C ARG A 336 -22.78 7.93 17.05
N PHE A 337 -23.06 7.71 18.34
CA PHE A 337 -22.37 6.65 19.07
C PHE A 337 -22.66 5.29 18.43
N GLY A 338 -21.61 4.52 18.20
CA GLY A 338 -21.68 3.23 17.50
C GLY A 338 -21.34 3.29 16.01
N ASP A 339 -21.37 4.47 15.35
CA ASP A 339 -21.07 4.59 13.92
C ASP A 339 -19.61 4.18 13.57
N MET A 340 -18.70 4.22 14.55
CA MET A 340 -17.28 3.86 14.40
C MET A 340 -16.87 2.63 15.22
N GLY A 341 -17.84 1.86 15.74
CA GLY A 341 -17.57 0.62 16.49
C GLY A 341 -16.94 -0.46 15.61
N LEU A 342 -15.89 -1.13 16.12
CA LEU A 342 -15.17 -2.18 15.38
C LEU A 342 -15.71 -3.60 15.63
N GLY A 343 -16.70 -3.75 16.52
CA GLY A 343 -17.31 -5.04 16.87
C GLY A 343 -16.78 -5.61 18.17
#